data_0490987ad006ef1e42ee40cb75b1f8cb
#
_entry.id   0490987ad006ef1e42ee40cb75b1f8cb
#
_cell.length_a   1.000
_cell.length_b   1.000
_cell.length_c   1.000
_cell.angle_alpha   90.00
_cell.angle_beta   90.00
_cell.angle_gamma   90.00
#
_symmetry.space_group_name_H-M   'P 1'
#
loop_
_entity.id
_entity.type
_entity.pdbx_description
1 polymer ?
#
loop_
_entity_poly.entity_id
_entity_poly.type
_entity_poly.pdbx_seq_one_letter_code
_entity_poly.pdbx_strand_id
1 'polypeptide(L)'
;MAVLLHRLGLMTSDIFGVVILVGGAMAALAVLAALVALARLWWSGDKGWGLALAGMAFGLICLLPYGFYGQLALRYPPVTDIATADRATMPLLFDPAMASMPPPKMLSTAEMAAIFPNVERRTYPLGLVPTFAVVQDLVAGHGWQIGLLREPAPGLDVGQLNARVVTLPGWREEVVIRVTGTDTNSVVDMRSASLNAQHDFGANGQRIENFLAVLDDTVTTLLRDNPNVNTPLEAAPEAAAAD
;
A
#
# COMPACT_ATOMS: atom_id res chain seq x y z
N MET A 1 13.34 10.31 14.39
CA MET A 1 12.75 11.67 14.37
C MET A 1 12.27 12.07 12.96
N ALA A 2 13.09 12.02 11.89
CA ALA A 2 12.71 12.40 10.52
C ALA A 2 11.45 11.65 10.01
N VAL A 3 11.39 10.33 10.19
CA VAL A 3 10.23 9.51 9.83
C VAL A 3 8.95 10.01 10.52
N LEU A 4 9.02 10.34 11.81
CA LEU A 4 7.86 10.85 12.56
C LEU A 4 7.37 12.20 12.00
N LEU A 5 8.30 13.13 11.75
CA LEU A 5 7.97 14.44 11.17
C LEU A 5 7.36 14.31 9.76
N HIS A 6 7.89 13.39 8.94
CA HIS A 6 7.35 13.13 7.61
C HIS A 6 5.93 12.50 7.69
N ARG A 7 5.71 11.53 8.58
CA ARG A 7 4.37 10.94 8.81
C ARG A 7 3.34 11.96 9.28
N LEU A 8 3.75 12.90 10.14
CA LEU A 8 2.89 13.98 10.63
C LEU A 8 2.64 15.09 9.59
N GLY A 9 3.27 15.01 8.41
CA GLY A 9 3.16 16.04 7.37
C GLY A 9 3.90 17.34 7.69
N LEU A 10 4.77 17.32 8.72
CA LEU A 10 5.61 18.46 9.12
C LEU A 10 6.90 18.58 8.29
N MET A 11 7.14 17.60 7.41
CA MET A 11 8.29 17.55 6.52
C MET A 11 7.83 17.08 5.14
N THR A 12 8.27 17.76 4.09
CA THR A 12 7.98 17.34 2.71
C THR A 12 8.81 16.13 2.33
N SER A 13 8.36 15.36 1.33
CA SER A 13 9.07 14.15 0.86
C SER A 13 10.48 14.45 0.33
N ASP A 14 10.70 15.61 -0.30
CA ASP A 14 12.01 16.02 -0.81
C ASP A 14 12.99 16.28 0.33
N ILE A 15 12.57 17.03 1.35
CA ILE A 15 13.39 17.31 2.54
C ILE A 15 13.67 15.99 3.28
N PHE A 16 12.67 15.13 3.42
CA PHE A 16 12.82 13.82 4.01
C PHE A 16 13.88 12.98 3.27
N GLY A 17 13.85 12.96 1.93
CA GLY A 17 14.84 12.27 1.10
C GLY A 17 16.27 12.76 1.37
N VAL A 18 16.47 14.08 1.43
CA VAL A 18 17.79 14.68 1.76
C VAL A 18 18.25 14.29 3.16
N VAL A 19 17.37 14.37 4.17
CA VAL A 19 17.70 14.01 5.56
C VAL A 19 18.10 12.55 5.68
N ILE A 20 17.36 11.65 5.00
CA ILE A 20 17.68 10.21 4.97
C ILE A 20 19.03 10.01 4.29
N LEU A 21 19.30 10.61 3.13
CA LEU A 21 20.57 10.47 2.43
C LEU A 21 21.76 10.89 3.31
N VAL A 22 21.67 12.07 3.93
CA VAL A 22 22.72 12.59 4.83
C VAL A 22 22.89 11.68 6.04
N GLY A 23 21.79 11.23 6.66
CA GLY A 23 21.84 10.31 7.80
C GLY A 23 22.52 8.98 7.46
N GLY A 24 22.24 8.42 6.29
CA GLY A 24 22.88 7.20 5.79
C GLY A 24 24.38 7.39 5.55
N ALA A 25 24.75 8.51 4.92
CA ALA A 25 26.15 8.84 4.69
C ALA A 25 26.93 8.99 6.01
N MET A 26 26.35 9.67 7.00
CA MET A 26 26.96 9.80 8.33
C MET A 26 27.09 8.44 9.04
N ALA A 27 26.09 7.58 8.96
CA ALA A 27 26.15 6.24 9.53
C ALA A 27 27.25 5.39 8.87
N ALA A 28 27.36 5.47 7.54
CA ALA A 28 28.41 4.77 6.81
C ALA A 28 29.81 5.27 7.20
N LEU A 29 29.99 6.60 7.30
CA LEU A 29 31.25 7.21 7.77
C LEU A 29 31.59 6.79 9.21
N ALA A 30 30.60 6.68 10.10
CA ALA A 30 30.81 6.22 11.46
C ALA A 30 31.29 4.76 11.49
N VAL A 31 30.73 3.87 10.66
CA VAL A 31 31.18 2.48 10.54
C VAL A 31 32.62 2.44 9.99
N LEU A 32 32.94 3.21 8.94
CA LEU A 32 34.30 3.28 8.39
C LEU A 32 35.31 3.78 9.42
N ALA A 33 34.98 4.84 10.16
CA ALA A 33 35.83 5.37 11.24
C ALA A 33 36.05 4.31 12.34
N ALA A 34 34.99 3.59 12.71
CA ALA A 34 35.12 2.48 13.68
C ALA A 34 36.03 1.36 13.18
N LEU A 35 35.93 0.98 11.90
CA LEU A 35 36.82 -0.03 11.29
C LEU A 35 38.28 0.44 11.30
N VAL A 36 38.55 1.69 10.95
CA VAL A 36 39.90 2.29 11.01
C VAL A 36 40.42 2.31 12.44
N ALA A 37 39.58 2.69 13.41
CA ALA A 37 39.96 2.66 14.82
C ALA A 37 40.29 1.24 15.30
N LEU A 38 39.48 0.25 14.95
CA LEU A 38 39.73 -1.17 15.30
C LEU A 38 41.03 -1.69 14.68
N ALA A 39 41.29 -1.36 13.41
CA ALA A 39 42.54 -1.72 12.75
C ALA A 39 43.77 -1.09 13.45
N ARG A 40 43.69 0.17 13.82
CA ARG A 40 44.75 0.85 14.57
C ARG A 40 44.98 0.22 15.94
N LEU A 41 43.94 -0.05 16.71
CA LEU A 41 44.00 -0.69 18.00
C LEU A 41 44.60 -2.09 17.94
N TRP A 42 44.34 -2.80 16.82
CA TRP A 42 44.94 -4.11 16.57
C TRP A 42 46.48 -4.05 16.46
N TRP A 43 47.00 -3.02 15.80
CA TRP A 43 48.44 -2.86 15.61
C TRP A 43 49.17 -2.17 16.76
N SER A 44 48.52 -1.21 17.43
CA SER A 44 49.17 -0.47 18.52
C SER A 44 49.06 -1.15 19.90
N GLY A 45 48.06 -2.03 20.07
CA GLY A 45 47.77 -2.63 21.37
C GLY A 45 47.12 -1.68 22.39
N ASP A 46 46.67 -0.47 21.96
CA ASP A 46 46.09 0.55 22.79
C ASP A 46 44.73 0.13 23.35
N LYS A 47 44.27 0.88 24.35
CA LYS A 47 42.95 0.72 24.96
C LYS A 47 41.90 1.49 24.12
N GLY A 48 40.68 0.96 24.00
CA GLY A 48 39.59 1.65 23.29
C GLY A 48 38.65 0.73 22.47
N TRP A 49 38.90 -0.56 22.50
CA TRP A 49 38.14 -1.56 21.77
C TRP A 49 36.64 -1.47 22.00
N GLY A 50 36.20 -1.27 23.27
CA GLY A 50 34.78 -1.16 23.62
C GLY A 50 34.08 0.00 22.93
N LEU A 51 34.73 1.17 22.86
CA LEU A 51 34.14 2.34 22.18
C LEU A 51 34.10 2.17 20.65
N ALA A 52 35.14 1.60 20.06
CA ALA A 52 35.18 1.33 18.63
C ALA A 52 34.11 0.30 18.22
N LEU A 53 33.95 -0.78 18.99
CA LEU A 53 32.91 -1.79 18.76
C LEU A 53 31.51 -1.22 18.98
N ALA A 54 31.30 -0.40 20.02
CA ALA A 54 30.01 0.25 20.25
C ALA A 54 29.65 1.21 19.11
N GLY A 55 30.60 2.02 18.65
CA GLY A 55 30.40 2.90 17.49
C GLY A 55 30.08 2.14 16.20
N MET A 56 30.76 1.04 15.95
CA MET A 56 30.49 0.16 14.82
C MET A 56 29.08 -0.45 14.91
N ALA A 57 28.71 -1.01 16.06
CA ALA A 57 27.41 -1.61 16.28
C ALA A 57 26.29 -0.59 16.10
N PHE A 58 26.42 0.62 16.65
CA PHE A 58 25.44 1.70 16.51
C PHE A 58 25.34 2.13 15.04
N GLY A 59 26.46 2.33 14.34
CA GLY A 59 26.46 2.66 12.92
C GLY A 59 25.78 1.60 12.05
N LEU A 60 26.05 0.31 12.30
CA LEU A 60 25.39 -0.79 11.60
C LEU A 60 23.88 -0.83 11.87
N ILE A 61 23.44 -0.62 13.11
CA ILE A 61 22.01 -0.53 13.44
C ILE A 61 21.34 0.62 12.66
N CYS A 62 22.01 1.77 12.57
CA CYS A 62 21.50 2.91 11.78
C CYS A 62 21.43 2.60 10.28
N LEU A 63 22.28 1.70 9.76
CA LEU A 63 22.29 1.28 8.36
C LEU A 63 21.26 0.19 8.03
N LEU A 64 20.69 -0.51 9.01
CA LEU A 64 19.70 -1.57 8.76
C LEU A 64 18.53 -1.14 7.86
N PRO A 65 17.86 0.01 8.08
CA PRO A 65 16.79 0.46 7.20
C PRO A 65 17.26 0.66 5.75
N TYR A 66 18.48 1.15 5.54
CA TYR A 66 19.05 1.35 4.20
C TYR A 66 19.31 0.03 3.51
N GLY A 67 19.83 -0.97 4.23
CA GLY A 67 19.98 -2.32 3.70
C GLY A 67 18.66 -2.93 3.28
N PHE A 68 17.62 -2.79 4.11
CA PHE A 68 16.29 -3.28 3.83
C PHE A 68 15.68 -2.62 2.58
N TYR A 69 15.63 -1.28 2.52
CA TYR A 69 15.10 -0.57 1.35
C TYR A 69 15.99 -0.73 0.12
N GLY A 70 17.30 -0.86 0.29
CA GLY A 70 18.23 -1.19 -0.79
C GLY A 70 17.93 -2.55 -1.42
N GLN A 71 17.67 -3.57 -0.61
CA GLN A 71 17.25 -4.88 -1.09
C GLN A 71 15.91 -4.81 -1.86
N LEU A 72 14.94 -4.05 -1.35
CA LEU A 72 13.67 -3.85 -2.04
C LEU A 72 13.86 -3.11 -3.37
N ALA A 73 14.73 -2.10 -3.43
CA ALA A 73 15.05 -1.38 -4.66
C ALA A 73 15.72 -2.26 -5.71
N LEU A 74 16.49 -3.28 -5.29
CA LEU A 74 17.08 -4.27 -6.21
C LEU A 74 16.05 -5.30 -6.68
N ARG A 75 15.04 -5.59 -5.85
CA ARG A 75 14.01 -6.59 -6.14
C ARG A 75 12.88 -6.03 -7.01
N TYR A 76 12.47 -4.79 -6.75
CA TYR A 76 11.34 -4.15 -7.41
C TYR A 76 11.79 -2.98 -8.29
N PRO A 77 11.30 -2.88 -9.52
CA PRO A 77 11.58 -1.72 -10.35
C PRO A 77 10.96 -0.43 -9.78
N PRO A 78 11.44 0.73 -10.20
CA PRO A 78 10.88 2.01 -9.77
C PRO A 78 9.50 2.23 -10.40
N VAL A 79 8.47 1.73 -9.77
CA VAL A 79 7.07 1.88 -10.14
C VAL A 79 6.33 2.70 -9.08
N THR A 80 5.30 3.42 -9.47
CA THR A 80 4.52 4.27 -8.55
C THR A 80 3.02 4.11 -8.71
N ASP A 81 2.55 3.35 -9.71
CA ASP A 81 1.14 3.18 -10.02
C ASP A 81 0.87 1.77 -10.56
N ILE A 82 0.17 0.97 -9.80
CA ILE A 82 -0.21 -0.41 -10.12
C ILE A 82 -1.74 -0.51 -10.14
N ALA A 83 -2.30 -1.20 -11.15
CA ALA A 83 -3.74 -1.37 -11.29
C ALA A 83 -4.07 -2.71 -11.96
N THR A 84 -5.18 -3.33 -11.55
CA THR A 84 -5.71 -4.57 -12.15
C THR A 84 -6.53 -4.32 -13.41
N ALA A 85 -6.95 -3.07 -13.65
CA ALA A 85 -7.72 -2.67 -14.82
C ALA A 85 -7.32 -1.26 -15.31
N ASP A 86 -8.05 -0.75 -16.30
CA ASP A 86 -7.79 0.58 -16.84
C ASP A 86 -7.91 1.67 -15.75
N ARG A 87 -6.86 2.46 -15.63
CA ARG A 87 -6.75 3.57 -14.67
C ARG A 87 -7.79 4.66 -14.90
N ALA A 88 -8.27 4.83 -16.12
CA ALA A 88 -9.32 5.79 -16.42
C ALA A 88 -10.64 5.49 -15.69
N THR A 89 -10.88 4.21 -15.39
CA THR A 89 -12.07 3.78 -14.63
C THR A 89 -11.89 3.89 -13.13
N MET A 90 -10.67 4.14 -12.66
CA MET A 90 -10.28 4.23 -11.25
C MET A 90 -9.48 5.52 -11.00
N PRO A 91 -10.09 6.71 -11.16
CA PRO A 91 -9.39 7.98 -10.99
C PRO A 91 -8.94 8.19 -9.54
N LEU A 92 -7.74 8.77 -9.38
CA LEU A 92 -7.26 9.25 -8.08
C LEU A 92 -7.93 10.58 -7.74
N LEU A 93 -8.28 10.79 -6.48
CA LEU A 93 -9.11 11.93 -6.06
C LEU A 93 -8.52 12.76 -4.92
N PHE A 94 -7.54 12.18 -4.22
CA PHE A 94 -6.97 12.84 -3.07
C PHE A 94 -5.72 13.62 -3.39
N ASP A 95 -5.71 14.81 -3.07
CA ASP A 95 -4.62 15.77 -2.92
C ASP A 95 -4.60 16.86 -4.01
N PRO A 96 -4.80 18.13 -3.63
CA PRO A 96 -4.55 19.28 -4.50
C PRO A 96 -3.12 19.31 -5.04
N ALA A 97 -2.17 18.67 -4.32
CA ALA A 97 -0.79 18.52 -4.75
C ALA A 97 -0.60 17.53 -5.92
N MET A 98 -1.63 16.80 -6.34
CA MET A 98 -1.56 15.91 -7.52
C MET A 98 -1.24 16.65 -8.81
N ALA A 99 -1.53 17.97 -8.88
CA ALA A 99 -1.12 18.80 -10.01
C ALA A 99 0.41 18.88 -10.19
N SER A 100 1.18 18.61 -9.13
CA SER A 100 2.65 18.58 -9.12
C SER A 100 3.24 17.16 -9.04
N MET A 101 2.40 16.12 -9.13
CA MET A 101 2.90 14.74 -9.14
C MET A 101 3.78 14.49 -10.37
N PRO A 102 4.91 13.80 -10.17
CA PRO A 102 5.67 13.31 -11.32
C PRO A 102 4.80 12.34 -12.14
N PRO A 103 5.02 12.22 -13.46
CA PRO A 103 4.31 11.24 -14.28
C PRO A 103 4.40 9.85 -13.64
N PRO A 104 3.28 9.10 -13.57
CA PRO A 104 3.28 7.78 -12.96
C PRO A 104 4.21 6.84 -13.73
N LYS A 105 5.07 6.13 -13.00
CA LYS A 105 5.90 5.07 -13.55
C LYS A 105 5.09 3.78 -13.51
N MET A 106 4.85 3.22 -14.67
CA MET A 106 4.02 2.03 -14.86
C MET A 106 4.85 0.87 -15.38
N LEU A 107 4.41 -0.34 -15.09
CA LEU A 107 4.95 -1.56 -15.68
C LEU A 107 4.15 -1.93 -16.93
N SER A 108 4.81 -2.59 -17.88
CA SER A 108 4.11 -3.31 -18.94
C SER A 108 3.34 -4.51 -18.37
N THR A 109 2.35 -5.03 -19.09
CA THR A 109 1.57 -6.20 -18.67
C THR A 109 2.46 -7.41 -18.39
N ALA A 110 3.52 -7.61 -19.20
CA ALA A 110 4.45 -8.72 -19.01
C ALA A 110 5.30 -8.56 -17.74
N GLU A 111 5.80 -7.37 -17.48
CA GLU A 111 6.55 -7.07 -16.24
C GLU A 111 5.65 -7.19 -15.01
N MET A 112 4.40 -6.71 -15.11
CA MET A 112 3.41 -6.83 -14.04
C MET A 112 3.20 -8.30 -13.67
N ALA A 113 2.90 -9.17 -14.64
CA ALA A 113 2.69 -10.59 -14.42
C ALA A 113 3.94 -11.32 -13.87
N ALA A 114 5.14 -10.86 -14.25
CA ALA A 114 6.39 -11.45 -13.75
C ALA A 114 6.72 -11.05 -12.31
N ILE A 115 6.39 -9.81 -11.91
CA ILE A 115 6.77 -9.26 -10.61
C ILE A 115 5.65 -9.41 -9.57
N PHE A 116 4.40 -9.23 -10.00
CA PHE A 116 3.19 -9.26 -9.20
C PHE A 116 2.14 -10.18 -9.84
N PRO A 117 2.33 -11.50 -9.82
CA PRO A 117 1.50 -12.46 -10.56
C PRO A 117 0.04 -12.49 -10.09
N ASN A 118 -0.24 -12.05 -8.86
CA ASN A 118 -1.59 -12.03 -8.30
C ASN A 118 -2.28 -10.66 -8.40
N VAL A 119 -1.65 -9.68 -9.06
CA VAL A 119 -2.25 -8.37 -9.35
C VAL A 119 -3.14 -8.48 -10.59
N GLU A 120 -4.28 -9.10 -10.42
CA GLU A 120 -5.29 -9.28 -11.47
C GLU A 120 -6.70 -9.10 -10.89
N ARG A 121 -7.64 -8.75 -11.75
CA ARG A 121 -9.05 -8.59 -11.33
C ARG A 121 -9.59 -9.87 -10.74
N ARG A 122 -10.54 -9.72 -9.82
CA ARG A 122 -11.27 -10.85 -9.22
C ARG A 122 -12.71 -10.86 -9.69
N THR A 123 -13.24 -12.06 -9.89
CA THR A 123 -14.66 -12.28 -10.19
C THR A 123 -15.24 -13.22 -9.14
N TYR A 124 -16.36 -12.83 -8.57
CA TYR A 124 -17.02 -13.59 -7.50
C TYR A 124 -18.46 -13.95 -7.88
N PRO A 125 -18.95 -15.15 -7.51
CA PRO A 125 -20.36 -15.50 -7.57
C PRO A 125 -21.11 -14.89 -6.36
N LEU A 126 -20.90 -13.61 -6.12
CA LEU A 126 -21.48 -12.80 -5.05
C LEU A 126 -21.94 -11.49 -5.65
N GLY A 127 -23.14 -11.05 -5.32
CA GLY A 127 -23.72 -9.82 -5.85
C GLY A 127 -22.91 -8.57 -5.55
N LEU A 128 -23.14 -7.53 -6.34
CA LEU A 128 -22.45 -6.23 -6.23
C LEU A 128 -22.53 -5.65 -4.80
N VAL A 129 -23.72 -5.57 -4.22
CA VAL A 129 -23.93 -4.94 -2.91
C VAL A 129 -23.20 -5.69 -1.79
N PRO A 130 -23.38 -7.02 -1.60
CA PRO A 130 -22.64 -7.72 -0.56
C PRO A 130 -21.12 -7.75 -0.80
N THR A 131 -20.65 -7.80 -2.05
CA THR A 131 -19.20 -7.72 -2.33
C THR A 131 -18.65 -6.34 -1.94
N PHE A 132 -19.39 -5.28 -2.23
CA PHE A 132 -18.97 -3.93 -1.87
C PHE A 132 -18.93 -3.72 -0.35
N ALA A 133 -19.88 -4.29 0.39
CA ALA A 133 -19.87 -4.28 1.84
C ALA A 133 -18.62 -4.98 2.41
N VAL A 134 -18.27 -6.17 1.89
CA VAL A 134 -17.04 -6.88 2.28
C VAL A 134 -15.79 -6.03 2.00
N VAL A 135 -15.72 -5.40 0.83
CA VAL A 135 -14.60 -4.50 0.48
C VAL A 135 -14.51 -3.33 1.47
N GLN A 136 -15.64 -2.72 1.82
CA GLN A 136 -15.68 -1.60 2.77
C GLN A 136 -15.22 -2.01 4.17
N ASP A 137 -15.65 -3.16 4.66
CA ASP A 137 -15.24 -3.71 5.94
C ASP A 137 -13.73 -4.03 5.98
N LEU A 138 -13.20 -4.60 4.91
CA LEU A 138 -11.77 -4.88 4.80
C LEU A 138 -10.95 -3.59 4.78
N VAL A 139 -11.37 -2.56 4.05
CA VAL A 139 -10.71 -1.24 4.04
C VAL A 139 -10.72 -0.61 5.43
N ALA A 140 -11.84 -0.68 6.13
CA ALA A 140 -11.95 -0.21 7.51
C ALA A 140 -11.02 -1.01 8.45
N GLY A 141 -10.99 -2.33 8.29
CA GLY A 141 -10.11 -3.23 9.07
C GLY A 141 -8.61 -2.97 8.87
N HIS A 142 -8.21 -2.51 7.68
CA HIS A 142 -6.84 -2.06 7.41
C HIS A 142 -6.51 -0.67 7.99
N GLY A 143 -7.49 0.05 8.53
CA GLY A 143 -7.32 1.40 9.05
C GLY A 143 -7.01 2.43 7.94
N TRP A 144 -7.37 2.16 6.69
CA TRP A 144 -7.20 3.12 5.60
C TRP A 144 -8.23 4.24 5.70
N GLN A 145 -7.82 5.46 5.45
CA GLN A 145 -8.70 6.62 5.53
C GLN A 145 -9.54 6.74 4.26
N ILE A 146 -10.82 6.39 4.34
CA ILE A 146 -11.77 6.56 3.23
C ILE A 146 -12.00 8.05 2.99
N GLY A 147 -11.84 8.49 1.76
CA GLY A 147 -12.08 9.86 1.36
C GLY A 147 -13.20 10.02 0.35
N LEU A 148 -13.39 9.04 -0.54
CA LEU A 148 -14.57 8.93 -1.39
C LEU A 148 -15.21 7.57 -1.18
N LEU A 149 -16.50 7.59 -0.96
CA LEU A 149 -17.34 6.40 -0.92
C LEU A 149 -18.51 6.63 -1.87
N ARG A 150 -18.59 5.84 -2.93
CA ARG A 150 -19.72 5.78 -3.85
C ARG A 150 -20.31 4.38 -3.76
N GLU A 151 -21.33 4.25 -2.94
CA GLU A 151 -22.02 2.98 -2.75
C GLU A 151 -22.80 2.59 -4.01
N PRO A 152 -22.98 1.27 -4.26
CA PRO A 152 -23.91 0.79 -5.27
C PRO A 152 -25.31 1.33 -5.02
N ALA A 153 -25.96 1.86 -6.04
CA ALA A 153 -27.32 2.39 -5.94
C ALA A 153 -28.22 1.72 -6.99
N PRO A 154 -29.54 1.68 -6.79
CA PRO A 154 -30.48 1.13 -7.76
C PRO A 154 -30.27 1.72 -9.16
N GLY A 155 -30.07 0.87 -10.15
CA GLY A 155 -29.78 1.25 -11.53
C GLY A 155 -28.33 1.62 -11.82
N LEU A 156 -27.41 1.47 -10.86
CA LEU A 156 -25.98 1.63 -11.05
C LEU A 156 -25.28 0.30 -10.77
N ASP A 157 -24.64 -0.25 -11.79
CA ASP A 157 -23.92 -1.52 -11.71
C ASP A 157 -22.49 -1.33 -11.19
N VAL A 158 -22.25 -0.32 -10.34
CA VAL A 158 -20.90 0.03 -9.87
C VAL A 158 -20.94 0.68 -8.48
N GLY A 159 -20.01 0.23 -7.63
CA GLY A 159 -19.57 0.92 -6.41
C GLY A 159 -18.09 1.27 -6.51
N GLN A 160 -17.66 2.36 -5.91
CA GLN A 160 -16.25 2.78 -5.88
C GLN A 160 -15.90 3.38 -4.52
N LEU A 161 -14.70 3.02 -4.06
CA LEU A 161 -14.12 3.53 -2.83
C LEU A 161 -12.70 4.02 -3.12
N ASN A 162 -12.39 5.24 -2.67
CA ASN A 162 -11.02 5.74 -2.65
C ASN A 162 -10.57 5.91 -1.20
N ALA A 163 -9.40 5.39 -0.87
CA ALA A 163 -8.83 5.46 0.47
C ALA A 163 -7.37 5.91 0.45
N ARG A 164 -6.99 6.70 1.44
CA ARG A 164 -5.60 7.11 1.66
C ARG A 164 -4.89 6.10 2.54
N VAL A 165 -3.67 5.77 2.13
CA VAL A 165 -2.74 4.94 2.89
C VAL A 165 -1.48 5.74 3.18
N VAL A 166 -0.97 5.62 4.41
CA VAL A 166 0.31 6.23 4.81
C VAL A 166 1.28 5.10 5.12
N THR A 167 2.36 5.02 4.34
CA THR A 167 3.40 4.00 4.54
C THR A 167 4.15 4.19 5.85
N LEU A 168 4.94 3.19 6.28
CA LEU A 168 5.76 3.30 7.49
C LEU A 168 6.67 4.54 7.48
N PRO A 169 7.40 4.87 6.38
CA PRO A 169 8.20 6.09 6.32
C PRO A 169 7.40 7.39 6.16
N GLY A 170 6.09 7.31 5.91
CA GLY A 170 5.21 8.48 5.83
C GLY A 170 4.84 8.93 4.40
N TRP A 171 5.21 8.17 3.36
CA TRP A 171 4.72 8.44 2.02
C TRP A 171 3.21 8.24 1.94
N ARG A 172 2.57 9.14 1.21
CA ARG A 172 1.13 9.10 0.97
C ARG A 172 0.86 8.35 -0.30
N GLU A 173 -0.09 7.44 -0.22
CA GLU A 173 -0.55 6.61 -1.32
C GLU A 173 -2.07 6.60 -1.35
N GLU A 174 -2.62 6.41 -2.52
CA GLU A 174 -4.06 6.29 -2.70
C GLU A 174 -4.39 4.93 -3.27
N VAL A 175 -5.41 4.31 -2.70
CA VAL A 175 -6.02 3.09 -3.17
C VAL A 175 -7.40 3.41 -3.72
N VAL A 176 -7.70 2.88 -4.89
CA VAL A 176 -9.04 2.90 -5.48
C VAL A 176 -9.50 1.46 -5.64
N ILE A 177 -10.67 1.15 -5.13
CA ILE A 177 -11.30 -0.15 -5.32
C ILE A 177 -12.64 0.10 -6.02
N ARG A 178 -12.82 -0.58 -7.15
CA ARG A 178 -14.04 -0.51 -7.95
C ARG A 178 -14.67 -1.88 -8.01
N VAL A 179 -15.92 -1.95 -7.63
CA VAL A 179 -16.73 -3.17 -7.72
C VAL A 179 -17.81 -2.93 -8.75
N THR A 180 -17.91 -3.81 -9.74
CA THR A 180 -18.97 -3.80 -10.75
C THR A 180 -19.67 -5.13 -10.75
N GLY A 181 -20.95 -5.17 -11.11
CA GLY A 181 -21.66 -6.44 -11.17
C GLY A 181 -23.16 -6.31 -11.18
N THR A 182 -23.79 -7.45 -10.94
CA THR A 182 -25.25 -7.64 -10.85
C THR A 182 -25.63 -8.07 -9.43
N ASP A 183 -26.85 -8.51 -9.24
CA ASP A 183 -27.32 -9.05 -7.96
C ASP A 183 -26.68 -10.40 -7.59
N THR A 184 -26.06 -11.11 -8.54
CA THR A 184 -25.52 -12.45 -8.33
C THR A 184 -24.04 -12.61 -8.59
N ASN A 185 -23.44 -11.69 -9.31
CA ASN A 185 -22.03 -11.72 -9.69
C ASN A 185 -21.38 -10.35 -9.56
N SER A 186 -20.12 -10.32 -9.19
CA SER A 186 -19.35 -9.09 -9.13
C SER A 186 -17.93 -9.26 -9.63
N VAL A 187 -17.35 -8.15 -10.05
CA VAL A 187 -15.96 -8.02 -10.46
C VAL A 187 -15.31 -6.92 -9.61
N VAL A 188 -14.17 -7.22 -9.03
CA VAL A 188 -13.40 -6.28 -8.22
C VAL A 188 -12.12 -5.93 -8.95
N ASP A 189 -11.94 -4.64 -9.19
CA ASP A 189 -10.70 -4.04 -9.68
C ASP A 189 -10.09 -3.15 -8.62
N MET A 190 -8.76 -3.12 -8.57
CA MET A 190 -8.02 -2.34 -7.58
C MET A 190 -6.86 -1.59 -8.23
N ARG A 191 -6.64 -0.37 -7.79
CA ARG A 191 -5.49 0.47 -8.14
C ARG A 191 -4.83 0.96 -6.85
N SER A 192 -3.51 1.00 -6.82
CA SER A 192 -2.74 1.60 -5.75
C SER A 192 -1.64 2.47 -6.34
N ALA A 193 -1.57 3.73 -5.92
CA ALA A 193 -0.63 4.70 -6.47
C ALA A 193 0.03 5.54 -5.37
N SER A 194 1.34 5.75 -5.52
CA SER A 194 2.11 6.64 -4.66
C SER A 194 1.98 8.08 -5.14
N LEU A 195 1.58 8.99 -4.26
CA LEU A 195 1.31 10.38 -4.61
C LEU A 195 2.58 11.24 -4.67
N ASN A 196 3.59 10.95 -3.82
CA ASN A 196 4.77 11.80 -3.66
C ASN A 196 6.09 11.02 -3.65
N ALA A 197 6.09 9.74 -4.05
CA ALA A 197 7.29 8.91 -4.12
C ALA A 197 7.70 8.69 -5.58
N GLN A 198 9.01 8.55 -5.83
CA GLN A 198 9.55 8.17 -7.14
C GLN A 198 9.76 6.65 -7.28
N HIS A 199 9.65 5.93 -6.19
CA HIS A 199 9.79 4.50 -6.08
C HIS A 199 8.95 4.00 -4.90
N ASP A 200 8.11 3.00 -5.11
CA ASP A 200 7.22 2.45 -4.08
C ASP A 200 7.81 1.24 -3.36
N PHE A 201 8.99 0.76 -3.80
CA PHE A 201 9.66 -0.43 -3.25
C PHE A 201 8.79 -1.70 -3.25
N GLY A 202 7.88 -1.80 -4.22
CA GLY A 202 6.93 -2.89 -4.36
C GLY A 202 5.67 -2.77 -3.48
N ALA A 203 5.53 -1.67 -2.73
CA ALA A 203 4.44 -1.52 -1.77
C ALA A 203 3.05 -1.53 -2.43
N ASN A 204 2.90 -0.88 -3.60
CA ASN A 204 1.61 -0.82 -4.29
C ASN A 204 1.17 -2.20 -4.80
N GLY A 205 2.06 -2.94 -5.46
CA GLY A 205 1.75 -4.27 -5.97
C GLY A 205 1.45 -5.26 -4.85
N GLN A 206 2.30 -5.32 -3.83
CA GLN A 206 2.09 -6.18 -2.66
C GLN A 206 0.79 -5.85 -1.91
N ARG A 207 0.42 -4.59 -1.82
CA ARG A 207 -0.85 -4.17 -1.20
C ARG A 207 -2.04 -4.74 -1.95
N ILE A 208 -2.03 -4.65 -3.28
CA ILE A 208 -3.10 -5.21 -4.10
C ILE A 208 -3.15 -6.72 -3.94
N GLU A 209 -2.02 -7.43 -4.06
CA GLU A 209 -1.98 -8.89 -3.89
C GLU A 209 -2.51 -9.33 -2.51
N ASN A 210 -2.05 -8.68 -1.44
CA ASN A 210 -2.46 -9.02 -0.08
C ASN A 210 -3.95 -8.71 0.16
N PHE A 211 -4.44 -7.56 -0.32
CA PHE A 211 -5.84 -7.20 -0.17
C PHE A 211 -6.75 -8.17 -0.91
N LEU A 212 -6.42 -8.49 -2.16
CA LEU A 212 -7.21 -9.41 -2.97
C LEU A 212 -7.18 -10.84 -2.42
N ALA A 213 -6.06 -11.29 -1.85
CA ALA A 213 -6.00 -12.60 -1.19
C ALA A 213 -6.91 -12.66 0.05
N VAL A 214 -6.92 -11.62 0.88
CA VAL A 214 -7.83 -11.55 2.04
C VAL A 214 -9.28 -11.45 1.59
N LEU A 215 -9.56 -10.74 0.50
CA LEU A 215 -10.89 -10.65 -0.09
C LEU A 215 -11.37 -12.01 -0.61
N ASP A 216 -10.50 -12.77 -1.31
CA ASP A 216 -10.78 -14.13 -1.79
C ASP A 216 -11.20 -15.05 -0.63
N ASP A 217 -10.44 -15.04 0.46
CA ASP A 217 -10.71 -15.84 1.66
C ASP A 217 -12.03 -15.42 2.34
N THR A 218 -12.26 -14.10 2.45
CA THR A 218 -13.45 -13.54 3.10
C THR A 218 -14.71 -13.88 2.31
N VAL A 219 -14.70 -13.69 0.98
CA VAL A 219 -15.84 -14.02 0.12
C VAL A 219 -16.10 -15.51 0.11
N THR A 220 -15.06 -16.33 0.05
CA THR A 220 -15.21 -17.81 0.11
C THR A 220 -15.86 -18.24 1.42
N THR A 221 -15.45 -17.67 2.53
CA THR A 221 -16.02 -17.94 3.85
C THR A 221 -17.49 -17.48 3.92
N LEU A 222 -17.77 -16.26 3.43
CA LEU A 222 -19.13 -15.71 3.41
C LEU A 222 -20.09 -16.60 2.61
N LEU A 223 -19.68 -17.03 1.42
CA LEU A 223 -20.49 -17.92 0.55
C LEU A 223 -20.72 -19.30 1.18
N ARG A 224 -19.70 -19.84 1.86
CA ARG A 224 -19.84 -21.13 2.56
C ARG A 224 -20.82 -21.03 3.73
N ASP A 225 -20.72 -19.96 4.53
CA ASP A 225 -21.50 -19.80 5.75
C ASP A 225 -22.91 -19.24 5.46
N ASN A 226 -23.10 -18.58 4.32
CA ASN A 226 -24.39 -18.01 3.87
C ASN A 226 -24.68 -18.37 2.40
N PRO A 227 -25.12 -19.59 2.09
CA PRO A 227 -25.37 -20.03 0.70
C PRO A 227 -26.42 -19.19 -0.05
N ASN A 228 -27.31 -18.52 0.69
CA ASN A 228 -28.42 -17.72 0.14
C ASN A 228 -28.12 -16.21 0.15
N VAL A 229 -26.86 -15.78 0.32
CA VAL A 229 -26.50 -14.36 0.42
C VAL A 229 -26.90 -13.52 -0.81
N ASN A 230 -27.03 -14.14 -1.98
CA ASN A 230 -27.47 -13.49 -3.22
C ASN A 230 -29.00 -13.48 -3.40
N THR A 231 -29.76 -14.10 -2.50
CA THR A 231 -31.20 -14.10 -2.61
C THR A 231 -31.70 -12.73 -2.16
N PRO A 232 -32.42 -11.96 -2.99
CA PRO A 232 -33.02 -10.70 -2.56
C PRO A 232 -33.87 -10.98 -1.32
N LEU A 233 -33.75 -10.14 -0.29
CA LEU A 233 -34.71 -10.13 0.82
C LEU A 233 -36.08 -9.91 0.20
N GLU A 234 -36.92 -10.96 0.23
CA GLU A 234 -38.29 -10.87 -0.24
C GLU A 234 -38.93 -9.63 0.45
N ALA A 235 -39.33 -8.66 -0.35
CA ALA A 235 -39.94 -7.46 0.20
C ALA A 235 -41.08 -7.89 1.13
N ALA A 236 -41.00 -7.51 2.39
CA ALA A 236 -42.03 -7.83 3.36
C ALA A 236 -43.38 -7.44 2.74
N PRO A 237 -44.39 -8.34 2.75
CA PRO A 237 -45.65 -8.05 2.12
C PRO A 237 -46.19 -6.75 2.72
N GLU A 238 -46.40 -5.76 1.85
CA GLU A 238 -46.99 -4.48 2.20
C GLU A 238 -48.27 -4.79 2.96
N ALA A 239 -48.30 -4.46 4.26
CA ALA A 239 -49.46 -4.71 5.11
C ALA A 239 -50.65 -4.07 4.43
N ALA A 240 -51.54 -4.92 3.88
CA ALA A 240 -52.76 -4.49 3.24
C ALA A 240 -53.44 -3.45 4.16
N ALA A 241 -53.53 -2.25 3.67
CA ALA A 241 -54.35 -1.22 4.29
C ALA A 241 -55.76 -1.82 4.46
N ALA A 242 -56.11 -2.11 5.69
CA ALA A 242 -57.47 -2.45 6.07
C ALA A 242 -58.27 -1.19 6.12
N ASP A 243 -59.32 -1.15 5.30
CA ASP A 243 -60.42 -0.17 5.33
C ASP A 243 -61.03 0.01 6.71
#